data_1114e3d3e8a93a29afffa425e736f95c
#
_entry.id   1114e3d3e8a93a29afffa425e736f95c
#
_cell.length_a   1.000
_cell.length_b   1.000
_cell.length_c   1.000
_cell.angle_alpha   90.00
_cell.angle_beta   90.00
_cell.angle_gamma   90.00
#
_symmetry.space_group_name_H-M   'P 1'
#
loop_
_entity.id
_entity.type
_entity.pdbx_description
1 polymer ?
#
loop_
_entity_poly.entity_id
_entity_poly.type
_entity_poly.pdbx_seq_one_letter_code
_entity_poly.pdbx_strand_id
1 'polypeptide(L)' 'MKIKDASPDVSEAVKQIIAHQMAEHLASSGTDLARSDRVTASLSAAGFGGKSIAALRDEAIRLARTMRQEAG' A
#
# COMPACT_ATOMS: atom_id res chain seq x y z
N MET A 1 -27.57 -4.07 -14.33
CA MET A 1 -27.03 -4.11 -14.22
C MET A 1 -26.06 -4.00 -13.72
N LYS A 2 -25.49 -4.05 -13.75
CA LYS A 2 -24.58 -3.75 -13.34
C LYS A 2 -24.41 -3.64 -12.02
N ILE A 3 -25.13 -3.84 -11.31
CA ILE A 3 -25.04 -3.78 -9.93
C ILE A 3 -24.07 -4.68 -9.35
N LYS A 4 -23.99 -5.87 -9.81
CA LYS A 4 -23.04 -6.77 -9.31
C LYS A 4 -21.67 -6.30 -9.61
N ASP A 5 -21.54 -5.48 -10.57
CA ASP A 5 -20.26 -4.95 -10.88
C ASP A 5 -19.75 -4.06 -9.78
N ALA A 6 -20.65 -3.55 -8.97
CA ALA A 6 -20.25 -2.72 -7.85
C ALA A 6 -19.40 -3.48 -6.85
N SER A 7 -19.64 -4.77 -6.69
CA SER A 7 -18.86 -5.54 -5.74
C SER A 7 -17.37 -5.55 -6.03
N PRO A 8 -16.93 -5.86 -7.26
CA PRO A 8 -15.52 -5.77 -7.57
C PRO A 8 -15.01 -4.35 -7.41
N ASP A 9 -15.82 -3.37 -7.76
CA ASP A 9 -15.41 -1.99 -7.65
C ASP A 9 -15.19 -1.60 -6.22
N VAL A 10 -16.06 -2.05 -5.32
CA VAL A 10 -15.89 -1.77 -3.91
C VAL A 10 -14.62 -2.41 -3.39
N SER A 11 -14.36 -3.63 -3.80
CA SER A 11 -13.16 -4.33 -3.41
C SER A 11 -11.91 -3.59 -3.87
N GLU A 12 -11.93 -3.08 -5.09
CA GLU A 12 -10.80 -2.32 -5.60
C GLU A 12 -10.62 -1.01 -4.85
N ALA A 13 -11.72 -0.35 -4.51
CA ALA A 13 -11.63 0.89 -3.75
C ALA A 13 -10.99 0.64 -2.38
N VAL A 14 -11.36 -0.44 -1.72
CA VAL A 14 -10.78 -0.77 -0.43
C VAL A 14 -9.30 -1.07 -0.56
N LYS A 15 -8.92 -1.81 -1.59
CA LYS A 15 -7.51 -2.11 -1.83
C LYS A 15 -6.71 -0.84 -2.08
N GLN A 16 -7.28 0.09 -2.84
CA GLN A 16 -6.60 1.37 -3.10
C GLN A 16 -6.41 2.16 -1.82
N ILE A 17 -7.40 2.17 -0.95
CA ILE A 17 -7.29 2.87 0.32
C ILE A 17 -6.19 2.26 1.18
N ILE A 18 -6.16 0.94 1.26
CA ILE A 18 -5.15 0.25 2.06
C ILE A 18 -3.77 0.49 1.48
N ALA A 19 -3.62 0.39 0.16
CA ALA A 19 -2.33 0.62 -0.48
C ALA A 19 -1.85 2.04 -0.23
N HIS A 20 -2.76 3.01 -0.26
CA HIS A 20 -2.42 4.40 0.01
C HIS A 20 -1.96 4.58 1.46
N GLN A 21 -2.64 3.94 2.40
CA GLN A 21 -2.23 4.02 3.80
C GLN A 21 -0.87 3.40 4.01
N MET A 22 -0.61 2.27 3.36
CA MET A 22 0.71 1.64 3.42
C MET A 22 1.77 2.58 2.85
N ALA A 23 1.47 3.23 1.73
CA ALA A 23 2.42 4.13 1.09
C ALA A 23 2.72 5.33 1.98
N GLU A 24 1.71 5.88 2.61
CA GLU A 24 1.92 6.99 3.53
C GLU A 24 2.82 6.58 4.69
N HIS A 25 2.60 5.39 5.22
CA HIS A 25 3.43 4.91 6.31
C HIS A 25 4.87 4.74 5.86
N LEU A 26 5.07 4.14 4.68
CA LEU A 26 6.42 3.93 4.16
C LEU A 26 7.13 5.25 3.90
N ALA A 27 6.41 6.21 3.33
CA ALA A 27 7.01 7.51 3.02
C ALA A 27 7.38 8.27 4.28
N SER A 28 6.52 8.24 5.28
CA SER A 28 6.77 9.02 6.51
C SER A 28 7.79 8.35 7.42
N SER A 29 7.90 7.02 7.37
CA SER A 29 8.82 6.31 8.24
C SER A 29 10.24 6.24 7.68
N GLY A 30 10.44 6.65 6.43
CA GLY A 30 11.76 6.60 5.83
C GLY A 30 12.23 5.21 5.47
N THR A 31 11.32 4.28 5.33
CA THR A 31 11.66 2.90 5.01
C THR A 31 12.35 2.83 3.65
N ASP A 32 13.37 1.99 3.55
CA ASP A 32 14.10 1.78 2.30
C ASP A 32 13.24 0.99 1.33
N LEU A 33 12.74 1.66 0.32
CA LEU A 33 11.80 1.06 -0.63
C LEU A 33 12.47 0.06 -1.56
N ALA A 34 13.78 0.06 -1.63
CA ALA A 34 14.52 -0.90 -2.45
C ALA A 34 14.66 -2.24 -1.74
N ARG A 35 14.39 -2.29 -0.45
CA ARG A 35 14.53 -3.49 0.35
C ARG A 35 13.16 -4.04 0.71
N SER A 36 12.71 -5.06 -0.02
CA SER A 36 11.37 -5.59 0.20
C SER A 36 11.21 -6.19 1.60
N ASP A 37 12.28 -6.74 2.16
CA ASP A 37 12.23 -7.27 3.52
C ASP A 37 11.98 -6.14 4.53
N ARG A 38 12.60 -4.97 4.32
CA ARG A 38 12.38 -3.83 5.20
C ARG A 38 10.97 -3.28 5.04
N VAL A 39 10.49 -3.22 3.80
CA VAL A 39 9.13 -2.76 3.53
C VAL A 39 8.12 -3.68 4.23
N THR A 40 8.29 -4.99 4.09
CA THR A 40 7.39 -5.94 4.73
C THR A 40 7.42 -5.81 6.24
N ALA A 41 8.61 -5.69 6.82
CA ALA A 41 8.74 -5.55 8.27
C ALA A 41 8.08 -4.26 8.76
N SER A 42 8.27 -3.18 8.04
CA SER A 42 7.68 -1.90 8.40
C SER A 42 6.16 -1.95 8.38
N LEU A 43 5.59 -2.54 7.33
CA LEU A 43 4.15 -2.64 7.22
C LEU A 43 3.57 -3.59 8.26
N SER A 44 4.27 -4.67 8.56
CA SER A 44 3.83 -5.60 9.58
C SER A 44 3.81 -4.92 10.96
N ALA A 45 4.85 -4.15 11.24
CA ALA A 45 4.94 -3.42 12.51
C ALA A 45 3.84 -2.37 12.63
N ALA A 46 3.38 -1.84 11.51
CA ALA A 46 2.30 -0.86 11.51
C ALA A 46 0.92 -1.49 11.70
N GLY A 47 0.85 -2.82 11.66
CA GLY A 47 -0.42 -3.50 11.90
C GLY A 47 -1.14 -3.98 10.66
N PHE A 48 -0.52 -3.86 9.50
CA PHE A 48 -1.13 -4.38 8.27
C PHE A 48 -1.05 -5.90 8.26
N GLY A 49 -2.10 -6.56 7.81
CA GLY A 49 -2.13 -8.01 7.76
C GLY A 49 -1.20 -8.57 6.70
N GLY A 50 -0.70 -9.79 6.94
CA GLY A 50 0.23 -10.41 6.00
C GLY A 50 -0.32 -10.57 4.61
N LYS A 51 -1.61 -10.91 4.49
CA LYS A 51 -2.22 -11.06 3.18
C LYS A 51 -2.31 -9.75 2.44
N SER A 52 -2.65 -8.67 3.15
CA SER A 52 -2.70 -7.35 2.55
C SER A 52 -1.32 -6.91 2.09
N ILE A 53 -0.31 -7.16 2.91
CA ILE A 53 1.06 -6.81 2.55
C ILE A 53 1.48 -7.57 1.30
N ALA A 54 1.22 -8.86 1.25
CA ALA A 54 1.61 -9.67 0.10
C ALA A 54 0.90 -9.20 -1.18
N ALA A 55 -0.35 -8.80 -1.06
CA ALA A 55 -1.13 -8.40 -2.22
C ALA A 55 -0.81 -6.99 -2.69
N LEU A 56 -0.53 -6.07 -1.76
CA LEU A 56 -0.48 -4.65 -2.08
C LEU A 56 0.90 -4.03 -1.90
N ARG A 57 1.88 -4.79 -1.46
CA ARG A 57 3.20 -4.23 -1.17
C ARG A 57 3.81 -3.51 -2.36
N ASP A 58 3.75 -4.11 -3.54
CA ASP A 58 4.37 -3.51 -4.72
C ASP A 58 3.66 -2.21 -5.08
N GLU A 59 2.35 -2.20 -4.99
CA GLU A 59 1.59 -1.00 -5.26
C GLU A 59 1.93 0.09 -4.24
N ALA A 60 2.04 -0.29 -2.98
CA ALA A 60 2.38 0.66 -1.92
C ALA A 60 3.77 1.25 -2.12
N ILE A 61 4.72 0.42 -2.56
CA ILE A 61 6.07 0.91 -2.84
C ILE A 61 6.04 1.95 -3.95
N ARG A 62 5.29 1.67 -5.01
CA ARG A 62 5.19 2.59 -6.13
C ARG A 62 4.58 3.92 -5.69
N LEU A 63 3.51 3.86 -4.92
CA LEU A 63 2.87 5.06 -4.42
C LEU A 63 3.79 5.84 -3.48
N ALA A 64 4.52 5.13 -2.62
CA ALA A 64 5.43 5.79 -1.69
C ALA A 64 6.55 6.50 -2.42
N ARG A 65 7.06 5.91 -3.50
CA ARG A 65 8.08 6.58 -4.30
C ARG A 65 7.56 7.87 -4.90
N THR A 66 6.33 7.83 -5.41
CA THR A 66 5.71 9.01 -5.97
C THR A 66 5.56 10.08 -4.90
N MET A 67 5.10 9.68 -3.71
CA MET A 67 4.94 10.63 -2.61
C MET A 67 6.26 11.29 -2.22
N ARG A 68 7.34 10.50 -2.18
CA ARG A 68 8.64 11.05 -1.83
C ARG A 68 9.16 12.02 -2.89
N GLN A 69 8.91 11.69 -4.15
CA GLN A 69 9.32 12.57 -5.24
C GLN A 69 8.57 13.89 -5.18
N GLU A 70 7.28 13.82 -4.86
CA GLU A 70 6.49 15.04 -4.79
C GLU A 70 6.86 15.88 -3.57
N ALA A 71 7.22 15.23 -2.49
CA ALA A 71 7.61 15.93 -1.29
C ALA A 71 8.99 16.55 -1.42
N GLY A 72 9.83 15.91 -2.20
CA GLY A 72 11.19 16.38 -2.38
C GLY A 72 11.31 17.36 -3.47
#